data_40bdc4dd1ad9c6205abaff7af97c178c
#
_entry.id   40bdc4dd1ad9c6205abaff7af97c178c
#
_cell.length_a   1.000
_cell.length_b   1.000
_cell.length_c   1.000
_cell.angle_alpha   90.00
_cell.angle_beta   90.00
_cell.angle_gamma   90.00
#
_symmetry.space_group_name_H-M   'P 1'
#
loop_
_entity.id
_entity.type
_entity.pdbx_description
1 polymer ?
#
loop_
_entity_poly.entity_id
_entity_poly.type
_entity_poly.pdbx_seq_one_letter_code
_entity_poly.pdbx_strand_id
1 'polypeptide(L)'
;ATLSAKDPVRRGFDTYVKNCSVCHTLNLGGDSTIGPDLNVPYNPTEYMRPDAMRRLIRDPQSLRKWKESRMPSFGVQVISDRELNELFAYLRHMADRKSTAAVAK
;
A
#
# COMPACT_ATOMS: atom_id res chain seq x y z
N ALA A 1 -13.43 14.77 -2.27
CA ALA A 1 -13.69 15.21 -0.90
C ALA A 1 -12.42 15.21 -0.08
N THR A 2 -12.23 16.25 0.72
CA THR A 2 -11.06 16.40 1.54
C THR A 2 -11.27 15.70 2.89
N LEU A 3 -10.38 14.79 3.24
CA LEU A 3 -10.44 14.09 4.51
C LEU A 3 -9.71 14.88 5.59
N SER A 4 -10.25 14.83 6.81
CA SER A 4 -9.61 15.43 7.98
C SER A 4 -8.27 14.75 8.26
N ALA A 5 -7.31 15.51 8.78
CA ALA A 5 -6.02 14.97 9.19
C ALA A 5 -6.15 13.91 10.29
N LYS A 6 -7.28 13.86 11.00
CA LYS A 6 -7.55 12.86 12.04
C LYS A 6 -8.24 11.61 11.49
N ASP A 7 -8.67 11.61 10.24
CA ASP A 7 -9.32 10.47 9.62
C ASP A 7 -8.29 9.34 9.41
N PRO A 8 -8.61 8.09 9.79
CA PRO A 8 -7.69 6.97 9.59
C PRO A 8 -7.26 6.80 8.14
N VAL A 9 -8.14 7.06 7.18
CA VAL A 9 -7.79 6.97 5.76
C VAL A 9 -6.74 8.01 5.39
N ARG A 10 -6.87 9.24 5.89
CA ARG A 10 -5.89 10.29 5.63
C ARG A 10 -4.55 9.96 6.27
N ARG A 11 -4.56 9.43 7.49
CA ARG A 11 -3.32 9.00 8.15
C ARG A 11 -2.68 7.82 7.41
N GLY A 12 -3.50 6.91 6.87
CA GLY A 12 -3.00 5.82 6.04
C GLY A 12 -2.33 6.34 4.77
N PHE A 13 -2.89 7.37 4.16
CA PHE A 13 -2.27 8.04 3.03
C PHE A 13 -0.89 8.60 3.40
N ASP A 14 -0.78 9.25 4.56
CA ASP A 14 0.50 9.80 5.02
C ASP A 14 1.53 8.68 5.23
N THR A 15 1.12 7.55 5.80
CA THR A 15 1.98 6.38 5.98
C THR A 15 2.44 5.83 4.63
N TYR A 16 1.54 5.73 3.66
CA TYR A 16 1.85 5.30 2.31
C TYR A 16 2.89 6.21 1.67
N VAL A 17 2.68 7.53 1.71
CA VAL A 17 3.60 8.49 1.10
C VAL A 17 4.99 8.38 1.72
N LYS A 18 5.05 8.24 3.02
CA LYS A 18 6.32 8.20 3.75
C LYS A 18 7.12 6.93 3.48
N ASN A 19 6.46 5.78 3.35
CA ASN A 19 7.13 4.48 3.37
C ASN A 19 7.02 3.69 2.06
N CYS A 20 5.98 3.89 1.28
CA CYS A 20 5.68 3.02 0.14
C CYS A 20 5.85 3.71 -1.21
N SER A 21 5.62 5.03 -1.26
CA SER A 21 5.63 5.77 -2.53
C SER A 21 7.00 5.83 -3.19
N VAL A 22 8.06 5.54 -2.46
CA VAL A 22 9.42 5.51 -3.01
C VAL A 22 9.59 4.37 -4.00
N CYS A 23 8.84 3.29 -3.84
CA CYS A 23 8.91 2.10 -4.71
C CYS A 23 7.62 1.78 -5.44
N HIS A 24 6.49 2.27 -4.98
CA HIS A 24 5.16 1.97 -5.55
C HIS A 24 4.47 3.22 -6.06
N THR A 25 3.66 3.03 -7.09
CA THR A 25 2.66 4.02 -7.47
C THR A 25 1.32 3.61 -6.86
N LEU A 26 0.36 4.52 -6.88
CA LEU A 26 -0.99 4.23 -6.45
C LEU A 26 -1.97 4.90 -7.39
N ASN A 27 -2.92 4.14 -7.91
CA ASN A 27 -3.92 4.60 -8.87
C ASN A 27 -3.26 5.28 -10.08
N LEU A 28 -2.08 4.76 -10.46
CA LEU A 28 -1.20 5.25 -11.54
C LEU A 28 -0.52 6.59 -11.24
N GLY A 29 -0.65 7.10 -10.01
CA GLY A 29 0.04 8.32 -9.60
C GLY A 29 1.38 8.03 -8.97
N GLY A 30 2.37 8.88 -9.25
CA GLY A 30 3.73 8.75 -8.77
C GLY A 30 4.69 8.39 -9.89
N ASP A 31 5.97 8.38 -9.57
CA ASP A 31 7.03 8.22 -10.57
C ASP A 31 7.80 6.91 -10.47
N SER A 32 7.55 6.13 -9.41
CA SER A 32 8.32 4.91 -9.20
C SER A 32 7.91 3.80 -10.16
N THR A 33 8.91 3.00 -10.59
CA THR A 33 8.69 1.80 -11.40
C THR A 33 9.24 0.54 -10.73
N ILE A 34 9.69 0.63 -9.47
CA ILE A 34 10.33 -0.49 -8.78
C ILE A 34 9.30 -1.54 -8.36
N GLY A 35 8.22 -1.12 -7.72
CA GLY A 35 7.15 -2.02 -7.30
C GLY A 35 5.90 -1.84 -8.14
N PRO A 36 4.93 -2.76 -8.05
CA PRO A 36 3.68 -2.63 -8.79
C PRO A 36 2.82 -1.48 -8.24
N ASP A 37 1.93 -0.97 -9.09
CA ASP A 37 0.90 -0.04 -8.62
C ASP A 37 0.03 -0.74 -7.58
N LEU A 38 -0.31 -0.04 -6.51
CA LEU A 38 -1.04 -0.64 -5.40
C LEU A 38 -2.56 -0.53 -5.54
N ASN A 39 -3.04 -0.08 -6.69
CA ASN A 39 -4.48 0.00 -6.92
C ASN A 39 -4.89 -0.51 -8.29
N VAL A 40 -4.05 -0.34 -9.30
CA VAL A 40 -4.40 -0.65 -10.67
C VAL A 40 -3.36 -1.62 -11.26
N PRO A 41 -3.76 -2.73 -11.86
CA PRO A 41 -5.15 -3.21 -11.97
C PRO A 41 -5.69 -3.80 -10.66
N TYR A 42 -4.82 -4.18 -9.72
CA TYR A 42 -5.22 -4.85 -8.49
C TYR A 42 -4.68 -4.14 -7.26
N ASN A 43 -5.51 -4.09 -6.23
CA ASN A 43 -5.16 -3.56 -4.91
C ASN A 43 -4.93 -4.75 -3.98
N PRO A 44 -3.89 -4.73 -3.10
CA PRO A 44 -3.64 -5.86 -2.21
C PRO A 44 -4.85 -6.25 -1.35
N THR A 45 -5.71 -5.29 -0.98
CA THR A 45 -6.90 -5.58 -0.19
C THR A 45 -7.92 -6.43 -0.95
N GLU A 46 -7.78 -6.54 -2.27
CA GLU A 46 -8.69 -7.32 -3.10
C GLU A 46 -8.30 -8.79 -3.20
N TYR A 47 -7.00 -9.10 -3.08
CA TYR A 47 -6.53 -10.47 -3.30
C TYR A 47 -5.73 -11.06 -2.14
N MET A 48 -5.38 -10.25 -1.14
CA MET A 48 -4.63 -10.74 0.01
C MET A 48 -5.47 -10.68 1.27
N ARG A 49 -5.30 -11.68 2.13
CA ARG A 49 -5.90 -11.69 3.46
C ARG A 49 -5.17 -10.65 4.32
N PRO A 50 -5.85 -10.06 5.32
CA PRO A 50 -5.21 -9.06 6.18
C PRO A 50 -3.95 -9.57 6.88
N ASP A 51 -3.93 -10.82 7.33
CA ASP A 51 -2.75 -11.38 7.96
C ASP A 51 -1.58 -11.54 6.98
N ALA A 52 -1.87 -11.89 5.72
CA ALA A 52 -0.85 -11.98 4.67
C ALA A 52 -0.30 -10.60 4.32
N MET A 53 -1.14 -9.58 4.28
CA MET A 53 -0.70 -8.21 4.03
C MET A 53 0.23 -7.72 5.13
N ARG A 54 -0.10 -8.01 6.39
CA ARG A 54 0.76 -7.64 7.53
C ARG A 54 2.11 -8.32 7.41
N ARG A 55 2.11 -9.61 7.11
CA ARG A 55 3.35 -10.38 6.96
C ARG A 55 4.19 -9.85 5.80
N LEU A 56 3.55 -9.47 4.69
CA LEU A 56 4.26 -8.92 3.54
C LEU A 56 5.01 -7.63 3.91
N ILE A 57 4.40 -6.77 4.69
CA ILE A 57 5.00 -5.50 5.09
C ILE A 57 6.05 -5.70 6.18
N ARG A 58 5.75 -6.56 7.17
CA ARG A 58 6.68 -6.83 8.27
C ARG A 58 7.90 -7.64 7.84
N ASP A 59 7.68 -8.62 6.95
CA ASP A 59 8.73 -9.52 6.50
C ASP A 59 8.38 -10.05 5.10
N PRO A 60 8.69 -9.29 4.04
CA PRO A 60 8.35 -9.68 2.67
C PRO A 60 8.91 -11.03 2.26
N GLN A 61 10.10 -11.38 2.74
CA GLN A 61 10.75 -12.63 2.36
C GLN A 61 10.11 -13.86 2.99
N SER A 62 9.29 -13.68 4.01
CA SER A 62 8.58 -14.82 4.65
C SER A 62 7.46 -15.36 3.76
N LEU A 63 6.90 -14.55 2.85
CA LEU A 63 5.87 -14.99 1.92
C LEU A 63 6.45 -15.48 0.62
N ARG A 64 7.47 -14.79 0.11
CA ARG A 64 8.15 -15.15 -1.13
C ARG A 64 9.63 -14.85 -1.00
N LYS A 65 10.45 -15.88 -1.14
CA LYS A 65 11.90 -15.72 -1.11
C LYS A 65 12.39 -15.42 -2.53
N TRP A 66 12.30 -14.16 -2.91
CA TRP A 66 12.84 -13.72 -4.18
C TRP A 66 14.17 -13.01 -3.93
N LYS A 67 15.22 -13.50 -4.58
CA LYS A 67 16.53 -12.84 -4.52
C LYS A 67 16.47 -11.40 -5.00
N GLU A 68 15.53 -11.10 -5.86
CA GLU A 68 15.39 -9.79 -6.49
C GLU A 68 14.37 -8.89 -5.81
N SER A 69 13.73 -9.37 -4.74
CA SER A 69 12.79 -8.53 -4.01
C SER A 69 13.53 -7.36 -3.35
N ARG A 70 13.07 -6.16 -3.63
CA ARG A 70 13.65 -4.94 -3.09
C ARG A 70 12.79 -4.30 -2.02
N MET A 71 11.67 -4.90 -1.70
CA MET A 71 10.82 -4.39 -0.65
C MET A 71 11.46 -4.66 0.71
N PRO A 72 11.77 -3.61 1.50
CA PRO A 72 12.37 -3.81 2.81
C PRO A 72 11.33 -4.30 3.82
N SER A 73 11.82 -4.82 4.94
CA SER A 73 10.97 -5.15 6.08
C SER A 73 10.67 -3.89 6.87
N PHE A 74 9.41 -3.69 7.23
CA PHE A 74 9.00 -2.55 8.04
C PHE A 74 8.60 -3.03 9.42
N GLY A 75 9.47 -2.80 10.40
CA GLY A 75 9.19 -3.13 11.79
C GLY A 75 8.26 -2.11 12.45
N VAL A 76 7.87 -2.42 13.69
CA VAL A 76 6.93 -1.57 14.44
C VAL A 76 7.52 -0.18 14.76
N GLN A 77 8.84 -0.04 14.72
CA GLN A 77 9.51 1.25 14.95
C GLN A 77 9.32 2.19 13.76
N VAL A 78 9.12 1.65 12.55
CA VAL A 78 8.96 2.43 11.33
C VAL A 78 7.48 2.62 11.01
N ILE A 79 6.71 1.53 11.06
CA ILE A 79 5.26 1.55 10.86
C ILE A 79 4.64 0.82 12.04
N SER A 80 4.00 1.56 12.94
CA SER A 80 3.32 0.96 14.10
C SER A 80 2.14 0.13 13.64
N ASP A 81 1.62 -0.73 14.53
CA ASP A 81 0.41 -1.51 14.22
C ASP A 81 -0.78 -0.62 13.89
N ARG A 82 -0.90 0.52 14.59
CA ARG A 82 -1.95 1.50 14.31
C ARG A 82 -1.79 2.08 12.91
N GLU A 83 -0.57 2.49 12.56
CA GLU A 83 -0.29 3.05 11.23
C GLU A 83 -0.53 2.01 10.14
N LEU A 84 -0.23 0.75 10.42
CA LEU A 84 -0.46 -0.34 9.47
C LEU A 84 -1.96 -0.53 9.22
N ASN A 85 -2.77 -0.48 10.28
CA ASN A 85 -4.23 -0.55 10.14
C ASN A 85 -4.77 0.63 9.33
N GLU A 86 -4.21 1.81 9.56
CA GLU A 86 -4.60 3.01 8.82
C GLU A 86 -4.18 2.92 7.35
N LEU A 87 -3.00 2.38 7.08
CA LEU A 87 -2.55 2.13 5.72
C LEU A 87 -3.51 1.20 4.98
N PHE A 88 -3.95 0.11 5.64
CA PHE A 88 -4.91 -0.80 5.02
C PHE A 88 -6.26 -0.12 4.78
N ALA A 89 -6.70 0.74 5.70
CA ALA A 89 -7.93 1.50 5.50
C ALA A 89 -7.81 2.42 4.27
N TYR A 90 -6.66 3.05 4.09
CA TYR A 90 -6.39 3.89 2.93
C TYR A 90 -6.40 3.07 1.64
N LEU A 91 -5.70 1.95 1.62
CA LEU A 91 -5.66 1.09 0.42
C LEU A 91 -7.06 0.60 0.05
N ARG A 92 -7.84 0.17 1.04
CA ARG A 92 -9.23 -0.28 0.80
C ARG A 92 -10.09 0.86 0.27
N HIS A 93 -9.92 2.06 0.81
CA HIS A 93 -10.62 3.25 0.32
C HIS A 93 -10.33 3.49 -1.15
N MET A 94 -9.06 3.33 -1.57
CA MET A 94 -8.65 3.55 -2.95
C MET A 94 -9.09 2.43 -3.87
N ALA A 95 -9.29 1.21 -3.37
CA ALA A 95 -9.75 0.08 -4.19
C ALA A 95 -11.11 0.38 -4.85
N ASP A 96 -11.96 1.17 -4.18
CA ASP A 96 -13.25 1.57 -4.71
C ASP A 96 -13.16 2.79 -5.63
N ARG A 97 -11.97 3.32 -5.86
CA ARG A 97 -11.75 4.58 -6.61
C ARG A 97 -10.64 4.43 -7.64
N LYS A 98 -10.67 3.35 -8.40
CA LYS A 98 -9.64 3.07 -9.40
C LYS A 98 -9.68 4.09 -10.53
N SER A 99 -8.50 4.40 -11.06
CA SER A 99 -8.37 5.30 -12.20
C SER A 99 -9.16 4.79 -13.39
N THR A 100 -9.99 5.65 -14.00
CA THR A 100 -10.76 5.30 -15.18
C THR A 100 -9.87 5.06 -16.40
N ALA A 101 -8.70 5.69 -16.44
CA ALA A 101 -7.74 5.48 -17.53
C ALA A 101 -7.26 4.03 -17.58
N ALA A 102 -7.14 3.35 -16.43
CA ALA A 102 -6.75 1.97 -16.38
C ALA A 102 -7.90 1.02 -16.75
N VAL A 103 -9.13 1.41 -16.39
CA VAL A 103 -10.33 0.62 -16.71
C VAL A 103 -10.62 0.64 -18.20
N ALA A 104 -10.26 1.72 -18.88
CA ALA A 104 -10.49 1.87 -20.31
C ALA A 104 -9.60 0.97 -21.17
N LYS A 105 -8.60 0.35 -20.58
CA LYS A 105 -7.75 -0.61 -21.26
C LYS A 105 -8.38 -1.99 -21.20
#